data_b8d8021fcfb97276fab954253d322462
#
_entry.id   b8d8021fcfb97276fab954253d322462
#
_cell.length_a   1.000
_cell.length_b   1.000
_cell.length_c   1.000
_cell.angle_alpha   90.00
_cell.angle_beta   90.00
_cell.angle_gamma   90.00
#
_symmetry.space_group_name_H-M   'P 1'
#
loop_
_entity.id
_entity.type
_entity.pdbx_description
1 polymer ?
#
loop_
_entity_poly.entity_id
_entity_poly.type
_entity_poly.pdbx_seq_one_letter_code
_entity_poly.pdbx_strand_id
1 'polypeptide(L)'
;AVRDWPGVSGVAGPGIVHRLDRDTSGLLIFAKSQRAHQPLLDACKTRAVKREYLAWVEGTLEGQGTIEAPLGRDDAEPEKVVVRPDGKPALTRWEAIAHAPGRSLLRVQLETGRNHQIRAHMASIGHPVVGDPVYGTPGPVMALHAWKLAFTHPVSGHPLEFTEPP
;
A
#
# COMPACT_ATOMS: atom_id res chain seq x y z
N ALA A 1 12.15 6.11 -17.45
CA ALA A 1 11.13 6.06 -16.43
C ALA A 1 10.96 7.43 -15.77
N VAL A 2 10.99 7.60 -14.42
CA VAL A 2 10.67 8.88 -13.75
C VAL A 2 11.67 10.02 -14.07
N ARG A 3 12.92 9.69 -14.37
CA ARG A 3 13.96 10.69 -14.69
C ARG A 3 13.67 11.54 -15.92
N ASP A 4 12.86 11.01 -16.82
CA ASP A 4 12.56 11.62 -18.12
C ASP A 4 11.25 12.42 -18.10
N TRP A 5 10.61 12.56 -16.94
CA TRP A 5 9.39 13.33 -16.81
C TRP A 5 9.69 14.84 -16.82
N PRO A 6 8.96 15.62 -17.64
CA PRO A 6 9.11 17.06 -17.69
C PRO A 6 8.92 17.68 -16.30
N GLY A 7 9.85 18.52 -15.88
CA GLY A 7 9.79 19.22 -14.59
C GLY A 7 10.31 18.46 -13.37
N VAL A 8 10.89 17.26 -13.54
CA VAL A 8 11.69 16.60 -12.49
C VAL A 8 13.15 17.04 -12.67
N SER A 9 13.58 18.03 -11.92
CA SER A 9 14.96 18.52 -11.98
C SER A 9 15.52 18.76 -10.57
N GLY A 10 16.82 18.52 -10.41
CA GLY A 10 17.56 18.82 -9.17
C GLY A 10 17.18 17.93 -7.97
N VAL A 11 16.50 16.81 -8.18
CA VAL A 11 16.21 15.84 -7.11
C VAL A 11 17.31 14.77 -7.10
N ALA A 12 17.90 14.53 -5.94
CA ALA A 12 18.83 13.41 -5.77
C ALA A 12 18.06 12.08 -5.95
N GLY A 13 18.33 11.36 -7.04
CA GLY A 13 17.60 10.17 -7.44
C GLY A 13 16.26 10.50 -8.13
N PRO A 14 15.36 9.50 -8.29
CA PRO A 14 14.12 9.62 -9.06
C PRO A 14 12.97 10.32 -8.33
N GLY A 15 13.20 11.05 -7.21
CA GLY A 15 12.15 11.73 -6.44
C GLY A 15 11.16 10.80 -5.74
N ILE A 16 11.50 9.53 -5.56
CA ILE A 16 10.65 8.52 -4.92
C ILE A 16 10.53 8.83 -3.43
N VAL A 17 9.32 8.89 -2.91
CA VAL A 17 9.03 9.12 -1.49
C VAL A 17 8.36 7.92 -0.81
N HIS A 18 7.69 7.08 -1.58
CA HIS A 18 7.18 5.77 -1.16
C HIS A 18 7.12 4.83 -2.37
N ARG A 19 6.70 3.61 -2.14
CA ARG A 19 6.61 2.58 -3.18
C ARG A 19 5.28 1.85 -3.16
N LEU A 20 4.90 1.31 -4.31
CA LEU A 20 3.92 0.23 -4.46
C LEU A 20 4.67 -1.08 -4.73
N ASP A 21 4.04 -2.21 -4.47
CA ASP A 21 4.56 -3.50 -4.93
C ASP A 21 4.46 -3.58 -6.45
N ARG A 22 5.26 -4.43 -7.08
CA ARG A 22 5.37 -4.52 -8.54
C ARG A 22 4.03 -4.66 -9.25
N ASP A 23 3.13 -5.47 -8.67
CA ASP A 23 1.85 -5.82 -9.28
C ASP A 23 0.66 -5.03 -8.68
N THR A 24 0.93 -4.06 -7.79
CA THR A 24 -0.07 -3.14 -7.24
C THR A 24 -0.24 -1.95 -8.17
N SER A 25 -1.47 -1.69 -8.57
CA SER A 25 -1.84 -0.52 -9.39
C SER A 25 -2.22 0.70 -8.55
N GLY A 26 -2.41 1.85 -9.20
CA GLY A 26 -2.98 3.04 -8.58
C GLY A 26 -1.99 4.15 -8.27
N LEU A 27 -2.33 5.00 -7.31
CA LEU A 27 -1.70 6.28 -7.02
C LEU A 27 -0.33 6.14 -6.36
N LEU A 28 0.62 6.92 -6.86
CA LEU A 28 1.98 7.03 -6.32
C LEU A 28 2.44 8.49 -6.32
N ILE A 29 3.13 8.91 -5.25
CA ILE A 29 3.66 10.28 -5.12
C ILE A 29 5.13 10.30 -5.53
N PHE A 30 5.47 11.27 -6.39
CA PHE A 30 6.85 11.62 -6.72
C PHE A 30 7.12 13.08 -6.42
N ALA A 31 8.25 13.37 -5.80
CA ALA A 31 8.73 14.73 -5.64
C ALA A 31 9.34 15.24 -6.95
N LYS A 32 8.88 16.38 -7.44
CA LYS A 32 9.41 17.03 -8.66
C LYS A 32 10.56 18.00 -8.40
N SER A 33 10.83 18.31 -7.14
CA SER A 33 11.92 19.21 -6.74
C SER A 33 12.54 18.76 -5.43
N GLN A 34 13.80 19.15 -5.20
CA GLN A 34 14.51 18.89 -3.94
C GLN A 34 13.79 19.53 -2.74
N ARG A 35 13.18 20.69 -2.92
CA ARG A 35 12.42 21.40 -1.88
C ARG A 35 11.20 20.59 -1.41
N ALA A 36 10.58 19.79 -2.30
CA ALA A 36 9.43 18.95 -1.96
C ALA A 36 9.84 17.56 -1.47
N HIS A 37 11.04 17.07 -1.84
CA HIS A 37 11.43 15.67 -1.63
C HIS A 37 11.53 15.32 -0.15
N GLN A 38 12.35 16.05 0.62
CA GLN A 38 12.54 15.75 2.03
C GLN A 38 11.25 15.90 2.86
N PRO A 39 10.45 16.97 2.72
CA PRO A 39 9.17 17.09 3.41
C PRO A 39 8.17 15.97 3.08
N LEU A 40 8.12 15.49 1.83
CA LEU A 40 7.26 14.36 1.46
C LEU A 40 7.76 13.04 2.04
N LEU A 41 9.08 12.81 2.08
CA LEU A 41 9.66 11.66 2.78
C LEU A 41 9.28 11.65 4.25
N ASP A 42 9.38 12.80 4.92
CA ASP A 42 9.06 12.93 6.33
C ASP A 42 7.55 12.78 6.57
N ALA A 43 6.70 13.32 5.70
CA ALA A 43 5.25 13.10 5.73
C ALA A 43 4.88 11.61 5.59
N CYS A 44 5.60 10.86 4.74
CA CYS A 44 5.42 9.42 4.63
C CYS A 44 5.85 8.68 5.90
N LYS A 45 6.99 9.06 6.52
CA LYS A 45 7.50 8.46 7.77
C LYS A 45 6.61 8.75 8.96
N THR A 46 6.10 9.97 9.08
CA THR A 46 5.22 10.41 10.18
C THR A 46 3.75 10.01 9.98
N ARG A 47 3.43 9.31 8.91
CA ARG A 47 2.07 8.87 8.57
C ARG A 47 1.10 10.03 8.27
N ALA A 48 1.63 11.19 7.92
CA ALA A 48 0.83 12.33 7.49
C ALA A 48 0.24 12.13 6.08
N VAL A 49 0.85 11.25 5.26
CA VAL A 49 0.26 10.77 4.00
C VAL A 49 -0.73 9.66 4.32
N LYS A 50 -2.01 9.92 4.11
CA LYS A 50 -3.07 8.92 4.22
C LYS A 50 -3.17 8.14 2.92
N ARG A 51 -3.19 6.82 3.02
CA ARG A 51 -3.23 5.89 1.88
C ARG A 51 -4.34 4.89 2.09
N GLU A 52 -5.27 4.85 1.15
CA GLU A 52 -6.32 3.84 1.14
C GLU A 52 -6.18 2.99 -0.13
N TYR A 53 -6.50 1.72 0.02
CA TYR A 53 -6.45 0.73 -1.04
C TYR A 53 -7.81 0.07 -1.20
N LEU A 54 -8.11 -0.37 -2.41
CA LEU A 54 -9.15 -1.35 -2.69
C LEU A 54 -8.49 -2.70 -2.93
N ALA A 55 -8.99 -3.73 -2.27
CA ALA A 55 -8.47 -5.09 -2.41
C ALA A 55 -9.63 -6.08 -2.54
N TRP A 56 -9.67 -6.85 -3.63
CA TRP A 56 -10.45 -8.07 -3.64
C TRP A 56 -9.66 -9.16 -2.92
N VAL A 57 -10.29 -9.78 -1.94
CA VAL A 57 -9.71 -10.90 -1.18
C VAL A 57 -10.54 -12.17 -1.37
N GLU A 58 -9.91 -13.33 -1.24
CA GLU A 58 -10.57 -14.62 -1.31
C GLU A 58 -11.42 -14.87 -0.06
N GLY A 59 -12.57 -15.49 -0.24
CA GLY A 59 -13.52 -15.81 0.84
C GLY A 59 -14.46 -14.66 1.21
N THR A 60 -15.35 -14.93 2.16
CA THR A 60 -16.34 -13.96 2.64
C THR A 60 -15.85 -13.32 3.94
N LEU A 61 -15.66 -12.00 3.91
CA LEU A 61 -15.39 -11.15 5.06
C LEU A 61 -16.52 -10.13 5.19
N GLU A 62 -17.09 -9.98 6.39
CA GLU A 62 -18.13 -9.00 6.68
C GLU A 62 -17.67 -7.99 7.73
N GLY A 63 -18.26 -6.79 7.67
CA GLY A 63 -17.98 -5.72 8.63
C GLY A 63 -16.62 -5.09 8.46
N GLN A 64 -15.93 -4.85 9.55
CA GLN A 64 -14.63 -4.20 9.59
C GLN A 64 -13.71 -4.84 10.61
N GLY A 65 -12.41 -4.66 10.44
CA GLY A 65 -11.43 -5.22 11.36
C GLY A 65 -10.07 -4.51 11.33
N THR A 66 -9.24 -4.94 12.25
CA THR A 66 -7.87 -4.46 12.38
C THR A 66 -6.93 -5.66 12.52
N ILE A 67 -5.84 -5.65 11.75
CA ILE A 67 -4.77 -6.62 11.88
C ILE A 67 -3.55 -5.87 12.43
N GLU A 68 -3.22 -6.13 13.68
CA GLU A 68 -2.05 -5.60 14.36
C GLU A 68 -1.09 -6.77 14.60
N ALA A 69 -0.19 -6.99 13.65
CA ALA A 69 0.73 -8.12 13.69
C ALA A 69 2.08 -7.72 13.08
N PRO A 70 3.20 -8.00 13.77
CA PRO A 70 4.52 -7.63 13.26
C PRO A 70 4.87 -8.43 12.00
N LEU A 71 5.56 -7.78 11.07
CA LEU A 71 5.94 -8.35 9.77
C LEU A 71 7.46 -8.44 9.63
N GLY A 72 7.95 -9.58 9.21
CA GLY A 72 9.35 -9.85 8.91
C GLY A 72 9.51 -10.71 7.65
N ARG A 73 10.73 -10.84 7.16
CA ARG A 73 11.03 -11.75 6.05
C ARG A 73 10.82 -13.19 6.49
N ASP A 74 10.34 -14.01 5.57
CA ASP A 74 10.30 -15.46 5.76
C ASP A 74 11.73 -16.03 5.70
N ASP A 75 12.05 -16.97 6.57
CA ASP A 75 13.41 -17.54 6.64
C ASP A 75 13.69 -18.53 5.49
N ALA A 76 12.63 -19.16 4.97
CA ALA A 76 12.73 -20.11 3.85
C ALA A 76 12.57 -19.42 2.49
N GLU A 77 11.74 -18.37 2.42
CA GLU A 77 11.46 -17.60 1.21
C GLU A 77 11.76 -16.09 1.45
N PRO A 78 13.02 -15.62 1.38
CA PRO A 78 13.40 -14.25 1.76
C PRO A 78 12.71 -13.12 0.97
N GLU A 79 12.13 -13.41 -0.19
CA GLU A 79 11.30 -12.50 -0.99
C GLU A 79 9.93 -12.27 -0.36
N LYS A 80 9.47 -13.20 0.46
CA LYS A 80 8.18 -13.19 1.14
C LYS A 80 8.28 -12.49 2.49
N VAL A 81 7.19 -11.87 2.88
CA VAL A 81 7.00 -11.25 4.20
C VAL A 81 5.90 -12.00 4.93
N VAL A 82 6.12 -12.34 6.18
CA VAL A 82 5.17 -13.08 7.01
C VAL A 82 4.96 -12.41 8.36
N VAL A 83 3.86 -12.75 9.02
CA VAL A 83 3.64 -12.39 10.42
C VAL A 83 4.62 -13.20 11.29
N ARG A 84 5.44 -12.50 12.08
CA ARG A 84 6.38 -13.14 13.00
C ARG A 84 6.67 -12.23 14.21
N PRO A 85 6.87 -12.80 15.44
CA PRO A 85 6.99 -12.02 16.67
C PRO A 85 8.16 -11.03 16.71
N ASP A 86 9.25 -11.35 16.02
CA ASP A 86 10.47 -10.52 15.93
C ASP A 86 10.44 -9.56 14.73
N GLY A 87 9.31 -9.49 14.02
CA GLY A 87 9.08 -8.59 12.90
C GLY A 87 8.93 -7.12 13.30
N LYS A 88 8.81 -6.25 12.31
CA LYS A 88 8.55 -4.82 12.52
C LYS A 88 7.06 -4.59 12.76
N PRO A 89 6.65 -3.80 13.77
CA PRO A 89 5.25 -3.49 14.02
C PRO A 89 4.52 -3.03 12.75
N ALA A 90 3.37 -3.62 12.50
CA ALA A 90 2.53 -3.30 11.36
C ALA A 90 1.05 -3.31 11.77
N LEU A 91 0.28 -2.35 11.23
CA LEU A 91 -1.14 -2.20 11.52
C LEU A 91 -1.89 -1.87 10.23
N THR A 92 -2.87 -2.70 9.92
CA THR A 92 -3.76 -2.59 8.76
C THR A 92 -5.20 -2.57 9.24
N ARG A 93 -6.00 -1.59 8.80
CA ARG A 93 -7.45 -1.54 9.03
C ARG A 93 -8.16 -1.91 7.73
N TRP A 94 -9.26 -2.61 7.83
CA TRP A 94 -10.06 -2.98 6.67
C TRP A 94 -11.56 -2.89 6.96
N GLU A 95 -12.32 -2.67 5.91
CA GLU A 95 -13.78 -2.63 5.90
C GLU A 95 -14.28 -3.34 4.63
N ALA A 96 -15.17 -4.30 4.79
CA ALA A 96 -15.82 -4.95 3.65
C ALA A 96 -16.90 -4.02 3.08
N ILE A 97 -16.75 -3.66 1.80
CA ILE A 97 -17.63 -2.69 1.13
C ILE A 97 -18.50 -3.31 0.03
N ALA A 98 -18.15 -4.50 -0.45
CA ALA A 98 -18.94 -5.27 -1.41
C ALA A 98 -18.54 -6.76 -1.40
N HIS A 99 -19.39 -7.60 -1.96
CA HIS A 99 -19.18 -9.04 -2.06
C HIS A 99 -19.47 -9.53 -3.47
N ALA A 100 -18.78 -10.60 -3.84
CA ALA A 100 -19.05 -11.44 -5.01
C ALA A 100 -18.93 -12.91 -4.58
N PRO A 101 -19.38 -13.89 -5.37
CA PRO A 101 -19.25 -15.30 -5.02
C PRO A 101 -17.81 -15.68 -4.67
N GLY A 102 -17.60 -16.10 -3.40
CA GLY A 102 -16.29 -16.48 -2.87
C GLY A 102 -15.25 -15.36 -2.72
N ARG A 103 -15.64 -14.08 -2.75
CA ARG A 103 -14.74 -12.94 -2.68
C ARG A 103 -15.38 -11.76 -1.95
N SER A 104 -14.55 -10.95 -1.31
CA SER A 104 -14.95 -9.68 -0.68
C SER A 104 -14.10 -8.53 -1.19
N LEU A 105 -14.74 -7.39 -1.49
CA LEU A 105 -14.03 -6.14 -1.78
C LEU A 105 -13.85 -5.38 -0.48
N LEU A 106 -12.61 -5.08 -0.17
CA LEU A 106 -12.23 -4.35 1.03
C LEU A 106 -11.72 -2.95 0.69
N ARG A 107 -12.13 -1.98 1.50
CA ARG A 107 -11.39 -0.73 1.70
C ARG A 107 -10.33 -0.98 2.77
N VAL A 108 -9.07 -0.72 2.46
CA VAL A 108 -7.94 -0.98 3.36
C VAL A 108 -7.19 0.31 3.63
N GLN A 109 -6.94 0.60 4.91
CA GLN A 109 -6.15 1.75 5.36
C GLN A 109 -4.86 1.27 6.03
N LEU A 110 -3.75 1.87 5.64
CA LEU A 110 -2.43 1.58 6.20
C LEU A 110 -2.02 2.61 7.24
N GLU A 111 -1.88 2.17 8.49
CA GLU A 111 -1.25 2.94 9.56
C GLU A 111 0.29 2.83 9.52
N THR A 112 0.82 1.77 8.94
CA THR A 112 2.24 1.54 8.68
C THR A 112 2.46 1.21 7.21
N GLY A 113 3.69 1.22 6.71
CA GLY A 113 4.00 0.90 5.32
C GLY A 113 5.12 -0.12 5.23
N ARG A 114 4.86 -1.37 5.61
CA ARG A 114 5.82 -2.48 5.45
C ARG A 114 5.72 -3.08 4.06
N ASN A 115 6.79 -3.73 3.63
CA ASN A 115 6.78 -4.46 2.36
C ASN A 115 5.67 -5.53 2.38
N HIS A 116 4.91 -5.67 1.31
CA HIS A 116 3.79 -6.60 1.15
C HIS A 116 2.74 -6.56 2.29
N GLN A 117 2.63 -5.45 3.04
CA GLN A 117 1.86 -5.43 4.31
C GLN A 117 0.41 -5.88 4.16
N ILE A 118 -0.36 -5.34 3.22
CA ILE A 118 -1.76 -5.73 2.99
C ILE A 118 -1.82 -7.22 2.62
N ARG A 119 -0.98 -7.64 1.72
CA ARG A 119 -0.93 -9.00 1.17
C ARG A 119 -0.64 -10.03 2.27
N ALA A 120 0.41 -9.80 3.06
CA ALA A 120 0.80 -10.68 4.17
C ALA A 120 -0.24 -10.69 5.30
N HIS A 121 -0.79 -9.54 5.67
CA HIS A 121 -1.83 -9.45 6.69
C HIS A 121 -3.11 -10.15 6.28
N MET A 122 -3.61 -9.92 5.07
CA MET A 122 -4.82 -10.58 4.59
C MET A 122 -4.64 -12.09 4.48
N ALA A 123 -3.50 -12.55 3.97
CA ALA A 123 -3.17 -13.97 3.94
C ALA A 123 -3.08 -14.59 5.33
N SER A 124 -2.55 -13.86 6.33
CA SER A 124 -2.43 -14.38 7.70
C SER A 124 -3.77 -14.65 8.41
N ILE A 125 -4.84 -14.03 7.94
CA ILE A 125 -6.21 -14.28 8.41
C ILE A 125 -7.02 -15.19 7.48
N GLY A 126 -6.37 -15.83 6.49
CA GLY A 126 -7.01 -16.77 5.57
C GLY A 126 -7.73 -16.15 4.37
N HIS A 127 -7.54 -14.87 4.11
CA HIS A 127 -8.18 -14.11 3.03
C HIS A 127 -7.14 -13.43 2.12
N PRO A 128 -6.30 -14.19 1.38
CA PRO A 128 -5.29 -13.59 0.51
C PRO A 128 -5.91 -12.72 -0.58
N VAL A 129 -5.13 -11.77 -1.07
CA VAL A 129 -5.55 -10.91 -2.19
C VAL A 129 -5.74 -11.76 -3.44
N VAL A 130 -6.85 -11.57 -4.14
CA VAL A 130 -7.17 -12.29 -5.37
C VAL A 130 -6.10 -12.05 -6.43
N GLY A 131 -5.62 -13.12 -7.04
CA GLY A 131 -4.58 -13.08 -8.07
C GLY A 131 -3.16 -12.87 -7.55
N ASP A 132 -2.95 -12.89 -6.22
CA ASP A 132 -1.62 -12.72 -5.62
C ASP A 132 -0.75 -13.96 -5.86
N PRO A 133 0.37 -13.85 -6.60
CA PRO A 133 1.20 -15.00 -6.93
C PRO A 133 2.07 -15.52 -5.77
N VAL A 134 2.14 -14.78 -4.66
CA VAL A 134 3.00 -15.10 -3.50
C VAL A 134 2.19 -15.61 -2.31
N TYR A 135 1.02 -15.03 -2.06
CA TYR A 135 0.24 -15.28 -0.86
C TYR A 135 -1.09 -15.99 -1.13
N GLY A 136 -1.53 -16.05 -2.37
CA GLY A 136 -2.80 -16.62 -2.78
C GLY A 136 -2.71 -17.49 -4.03
N THR A 137 -3.79 -17.56 -4.77
CA THR A 137 -3.85 -18.25 -6.06
C THR A 137 -3.42 -17.28 -7.17
N PRO A 138 -2.35 -17.57 -7.93
CA PRO A 138 -1.91 -16.70 -9.03
C PRO A 138 -3.02 -16.45 -10.04
N GLY A 139 -3.18 -15.20 -10.45
CA GLY A 139 -4.14 -14.77 -11.45
C GLY A 139 -3.53 -13.82 -12.49
N PRO A 140 -4.29 -13.44 -13.53
CA PRO A 140 -3.81 -12.53 -14.56
C PRO A 140 -3.49 -11.13 -14.01
N VAL A 141 -4.15 -10.73 -12.94
CA VAL A 141 -3.96 -9.45 -12.25
C VAL A 141 -4.10 -9.66 -10.75
N MET A 142 -3.21 -9.05 -9.98
CA MET A 142 -3.36 -8.95 -8.53
C MET A 142 -4.35 -7.83 -8.20
N ALA A 143 -5.45 -8.16 -7.55
CA ALA A 143 -6.56 -7.26 -7.30
C ALA A 143 -6.31 -6.36 -6.07
N LEU A 144 -5.22 -5.59 -6.10
CA LEU A 144 -4.82 -4.60 -5.11
C LEU A 144 -4.53 -3.27 -5.79
N HIS A 145 -5.26 -2.22 -5.39
CA HIS A 145 -5.22 -0.92 -6.03
C HIS A 145 -5.11 0.22 -4.99
N ALA A 146 -4.09 1.07 -5.12
CA ALA A 146 -3.93 2.29 -4.32
C ALA A 146 -4.87 3.37 -4.86
N TRP A 147 -6.10 3.41 -4.35
CA TRP A 147 -7.17 4.19 -4.94
C TRP A 147 -7.27 5.63 -4.41
N LYS A 148 -6.75 5.89 -3.18
CA LYS A 148 -6.84 7.21 -2.57
C LYS A 148 -5.56 7.60 -1.85
N LEU A 149 -5.12 8.85 -2.10
CA LEU A 149 -4.03 9.51 -1.39
C LEU A 149 -4.49 10.86 -0.87
N ALA A 150 -4.20 11.17 0.39
CA ALA A 150 -4.43 12.49 0.96
C ALA A 150 -3.20 12.94 1.78
N PHE A 151 -2.74 14.17 1.55
CA PHE A 151 -1.59 14.75 2.24
C PHE A 151 -1.59 16.28 2.13
N THR A 152 -0.76 16.94 2.93
CA THR A 152 -0.54 18.38 2.82
C THR A 152 0.56 18.66 1.81
N HIS A 153 0.32 19.55 0.85
CA HIS A 153 1.33 19.92 -0.14
C HIS A 153 2.55 20.53 0.55
N PRO A 154 3.76 20.02 0.33
CA PRO A 154 4.93 20.31 1.17
C PRO A 154 5.47 21.73 1.07
N VAL A 155 5.04 22.49 0.06
CA VAL A 155 5.52 23.86 -0.17
C VAL A 155 4.43 24.89 0.10
N SER A 156 3.19 24.63 -0.36
CA SER A 156 2.08 25.58 -0.22
C SER A 156 1.26 25.41 1.06
N GLY A 157 1.38 24.26 1.74
CA GLY A 157 0.61 23.93 2.93
C GLY A 157 -0.85 23.57 2.68
N HIS A 158 -1.31 23.53 1.43
CA HIS A 158 -2.70 23.20 1.11
C HIS A 158 -2.95 21.70 1.24
N PRO A 159 -4.11 21.26 1.77
CA PRO A 159 -4.50 19.87 1.75
C PRO A 159 -4.79 19.43 0.32
N LEU A 160 -4.31 18.24 -0.03
CA LEU A 160 -4.52 17.61 -1.33
C LEU A 160 -5.12 16.23 -1.11
N GLU A 161 -6.08 15.88 -1.95
CA GLU A 161 -6.68 14.56 -2.01
C GLU A 161 -6.83 14.13 -3.47
N PHE A 162 -6.43 12.89 -3.75
CA PHE A 162 -6.50 12.29 -5.07
C PHE A 162 -7.20 10.93 -4.95
N THR A 163 -8.04 10.62 -5.94
CA THR A 163 -8.68 9.32 -6.07
C THR A 163 -8.53 8.83 -7.51
N GLU A 164 -8.26 7.55 -7.67
CA GLU A 164 -8.16 6.87 -8.96
C GLU A 164 -8.94 5.55 -8.88
N PRO A 165 -10.06 5.42 -9.60
CA PRO A 165 -10.80 4.15 -9.65
C PRO A 165 -9.95 3.03 -10.26
N PRO A 166 -10.14 1.76 -9.82
CA PRO A 166 -9.43 0.61 -10.40
C PRO A 166 -9.86 0.28 -11.83
#